data_4bdc8643f35d1fe4030458019b5ee9f2
#
_entry.id   4bdc8643f35d1fe4030458019b5ee9f2
#
_cell.length_a   1.000
_cell.length_b   1.000
_cell.length_c   1.000
_cell.angle_alpha   90.00
_cell.angle_beta   90.00
_cell.angle_gamma   90.00
#
_symmetry.space_group_name_H-M   'P 1'
#
loop_
_entity.id
_entity.type
_entity.pdbx_description
1 polymer ?
#
loop_
_entity_poly.entity_id
_entity_poly.type
_entity_poly.pdbx_seq_one_letter_code
_entity_poly.pdbx_strand_id
1 'polypeptide(L)'
;AVDLRKYGRSLRPGQTIGFTSDLSVYDEDISESLDLIRSEVGRLPLVLIGHSTGGLTATLWAYRHPGAVTGGVLNSAWLEMQTMAAMRSTVQPVLGRIAARNPLWAVPTGGGSDFYSRSLLEGWAGSGFPLPSRLRGYEGDPAVAGWTYATEWKRPDSYPAYAQWLEAILAAQEQVEKHVHLDCPVLSMCSTSTFTGDTWSPEVFGSDTVLDVDVIVERSATLGPLVTIARFPGRHDLFLSDPDVRANVRSVMSRWLSAFV
;
A
#
# COMPACT_ATOMS: atom_id res chain seq x y z
N ALA A 1 13.77 -1.15 5.93
CA ALA A 1 12.77 -1.71 4.99
C ALA A 1 12.93 -3.23 4.96
N VAL A 2 11.81 -3.94 4.82
CA VAL A 2 11.76 -5.41 4.83
C VAL A 2 11.13 -5.87 3.52
N ASP A 3 11.78 -6.80 2.82
CA ASP A 3 11.16 -7.57 1.77
C ASP A 3 10.46 -8.78 2.42
N LEU A 4 9.14 -8.77 2.46
CA LEU A 4 8.35 -9.90 2.95
C LEU A 4 8.64 -11.15 2.09
N ARG A 5 8.47 -12.34 2.66
CA ARG A 5 8.69 -13.60 1.93
C ARG A 5 7.98 -13.62 0.58
N LYS A 6 8.64 -14.14 -0.44
CA LYS A 6 8.21 -14.22 -1.84
C LYS A 6 8.13 -12.87 -2.56
N TYR A 7 8.68 -11.80 -1.99
CA TYR A 7 8.87 -10.51 -2.65
C TYR A 7 10.35 -10.10 -2.71
N GLY A 8 10.71 -9.26 -3.66
CA GLY A 8 12.02 -8.65 -3.77
C GLY A 8 13.16 -9.64 -3.59
N ARG A 9 14.09 -9.35 -2.70
CA ARG A 9 15.24 -10.21 -2.38
C ARG A 9 14.89 -11.46 -1.55
N SER A 10 13.70 -11.50 -0.97
CA SER A 10 13.20 -12.64 -0.20
C SER A 10 12.54 -13.72 -1.08
N LEU A 11 12.40 -13.49 -2.39
CA LEU A 11 11.92 -14.49 -3.34
C LEU A 11 12.98 -15.58 -3.55
N ARG A 12 12.59 -16.85 -3.41
CA ARG A 12 13.45 -18.01 -3.62
C ARG A 12 13.12 -18.70 -4.93
N PRO A 13 14.08 -19.42 -5.56
CA PRO A 13 13.84 -20.22 -6.76
C PRO A 13 12.65 -21.17 -6.57
N GLY A 14 11.79 -21.28 -7.55
CA GLY A 14 10.61 -22.14 -7.54
C GLY A 14 9.40 -21.62 -6.75
N GLN A 15 9.50 -20.47 -6.09
CA GLN A 15 8.36 -19.84 -5.43
C GLN A 15 7.56 -18.99 -6.43
N THR A 16 6.25 -18.97 -6.25
CA THR A 16 5.37 -18.02 -6.94
C THR A 16 5.42 -16.68 -6.22
N ILE A 17 5.82 -15.64 -6.93
CA ILE A 17 5.98 -14.29 -6.38
C ILE A 17 4.70 -13.80 -5.71
N GLY A 18 4.83 -13.27 -4.50
CA GLY A 18 3.74 -12.67 -3.72
C GLY A 18 2.61 -13.61 -3.30
N PHE A 19 2.64 -14.88 -3.74
CA PHE A 19 1.57 -15.84 -3.42
C PHE A 19 1.58 -16.26 -1.95
N THR A 20 0.44 -16.07 -1.30
CA THR A 20 0.14 -16.62 0.03
C THR A 20 -1.32 -17.03 0.11
N SER A 21 -1.64 -17.97 0.99
CA SER A 21 -3.00 -18.35 1.34
C SER A 21 -3.52 -17.68 2.62
N ASP A 22 -2.64 -17.00 3.35
CA ASP A 22 -2.96 -16.30 4.58
C ASP A 22 -1.91 -15.20 4.82
N LEU A 23 -2.36 -13.97 5.16
CA LEU A 23 -1.46 -12.87 5.45
C LEU A 23 -0.74 -13.00 6.79
N SER A 24 -1.24 -13.85 7.69
CA SER A 24 -0.56 -14.09 8.98
C SER A 24 0.83 -14.71 8.84
N VAL A 25 1.15 -15.30 7.69
CA VAL A 25 2.51 -15.79 7.41
C VAL A 25 3.57 -14.69 7.44
N TYR A 26 3.17 -13.44 7.20
CA TYR A 26 4.07 -12.27 7.27
C TYR A 26 4.36 -11.82 8.69
N ASP A 27 3.61 -12.31 9.69
CA ASP A 27 3.86 -12.01 11.10
C ASP A 27 5.25 -12.47 11.53
N GLU A 28 5.66 -13.64 11.05
CA GLU A 28 7.00 -14.18 11.28
C GLU A 28 8.07 -13.26 10.67
N ASP A 29 7.90 -12.84 9.40
CA ASP A 29 8.86 -11.97 8.72
C ASP A 29 9.04 -10.62 9.44
N ILE A 30 7.93 -10.03 9.90
CA ILE A 30 7.95 -8.75 10.62
C ILE A 30 8.58 -8.94 12.01
N SER A 31 8.18 -9.97 12.74
CA SER A 31 8.67 -10.24 14.10
C SER A 31 10.18 -10.51 14.10
N GLU A 32 10.66 -11.34 13.20
CA GLU A 32 12.11 -11.62 13.03
C GLU A 32 12.89 -10.35 12.67
N SER A 33 12.33 -9.53 11.78
CA SER A 33 12.95 -8.24 11.41
C SER A 33 13.04 -7.29 12.60
N LEU A 34 12.02 -7.27 13.46
CA LEU A 34 12.02 -6.46 14.68
C LEU A 34 13.00 -6.96 15.72
N ASP A 35 13.13 -8.26 15.89
CA ASP A 35 14.08 -8.86 16.82
C ASP A 35 15.52 -8.57 16.37
N LEU A 36 15.79 -8.61 15.06
CA LEU A 36 17.07 -8.19 14.50
C LEU A 36 17.35 -6.71 14.80
N ILE A 37 16.41 -5.81 14.52
CA ILE A 37 16.53 -4.38 14.79
C ILE A 37 16.80 -4.16 16.29
N ARG A 38 16.03 -4.79 17.17
CA ARG A 38 16.19 -4.68 18.62
C ARG A 38 17.55 -5.19 19.12
N SER A 39 18.09 -6.20 18.49
CA SER A 39 19.43 -6.72 18.81
C SER A 39 20.54 -5.73 18.47
N GLU A 40 20.35 -4.90 17.44
CA GLU A 40 21.34 -3.93 16.97
C GLU A 40 21.24 -2.57 17.70
N VAL A 41 20.02 -2.07 17.91
CA VAL A 41 19.79 -0.70 18.44
C VAL A 41 19.11 -0.66 19.80
N GLY A 42 18.79 -1.81 20.39
CA GLY A 42 18.08 -1.88 21.67
C GLY A 42 16.56 -1.63 21.54
N ARG A 43 15.90 -1.41 22.67
CA ARG A 43 14.45 -1.12 22.71
C ARG A 43 14.21 0.38 22.57
N LEU A 44 13.82 0.79 21.40
CA LEU A 44 13.40 2.16 21.07
C LEU A 44 11.89 2.18 20.75
N PRO A 45 11.22 3.35 20.81
CA PRO A 45 9.89 3.52 20.25
C PRO A 45 9.87 3.02 18.80
N LEU A 46 8.88 2.20 18.45
CA LEU A 46 8.79 1.56 17.15
C LEU A 46 7.57 2.10 16.40
N VAL A 47 7.79 2.60 15.19
CA VAL A 47 6.74 2.98 14.26
C VAL A 47 6.74 2.02 13.08
N LEU A 48 5.60 1.41 12.82
CA LEU A 48 5.41 0.52 11.68
C LEU A 48 4.83 1.32 10.50
N ILE A 49 5.54 1.34 9.37
CA ILE A 49 5.09 2.04 8.16
C ILE A 49 4.68 1.00 7.11
N GLY A 50 3.45 1.10 6.59
CA GLY A 50 2.94 0.21 5.56
C GLY A 50 2.34 0.98 4.38
N HIS A 51 2.64 0.51 3.15
CA HIS A 51 2.07 1.04 1.91
C HIS A 51 1.20 0.02 1.21
N SER A 52 0.02 0.42 0.75
CA SER A 52 -0.90 -0.40 -0.05
C SER A 52 -1.20 -1.74 0.65
N THR A 53 -0.96 -2.90 0.02
CA THR A 53 -1.07 -4.24 0.64
C THR A 53 -0.17 -4.38 1.88
N GLY A 54 1.01 -3.73 1.89
CA GLY A 54 1.87 -3.67 3.07
C GLY A 54 1.22 -2.90 4.23
N GLY A 55 0.35 -1.93 3.95
CA GLY A 55 -0.47 -1.25 4.95
C GLY A 55 -1.50 -2.18 5.59
N LEU A 56 -2.17 -3.02 4.80
CA LEU A 56 -3.06 -4.07 5.31
C LEU A 56 -2.31 -5.06 6.21
N THR A 57 -1.15 -5.55 5.74
CA THR A 57 -0.29 -6.47 6.50
C THR A 57 0.18 -5.86 7.82
N ALA A 58 0.67 -4.61 7.79
CA ALA A 58 1.12 -3.88 8.97
C ALA A 58 -0.01 -3.66 9.99
N THR A 59 -1.20 -3.31 9.52
CA THR A 59 -2.39 -3.13 10.35
C THR A 59 -2.77 -4.42 11.08
N LEU A 60 -2.82 -5.53 10.36
CA LEU A 60 -3.15 -6.84 10.94
C LEU A 60 -2.07 -7.34 11.88
N TRP A 61 -0.79 -7.11 11.56
CA TRP A 61 0.29 -7.47 12.45
C TRP A 61 0.22 -6.68 13.76
N ALA A 62 0.02 -5.35 13.70
CA ALA A 62 -0.12 -4.52 14.90
C ALA A 62 -1.31 -4.95 15.76
N TYR A 63 -2.44 -5.30 15.14
CA TYR A 63 -3.62 -5.82 15.83
C TYR A 63 -3.34 -7.14 16.57
N ARG A 64 -2.59 -8.06 15.95
CA ARG A 64 -2.24 -9.36 16.56
C ARG A 64 -1.12 -9.25 17.62
N HIS A 65 -0.39 -8.13 17.66
CA HIS A 65 0.73 -7.89 18.57
C HIS A 65 0.54 -6.57 19.34
N PRO A 66 -0.50 -6.49 20.22
CA PRO A 66 -0.81 -5.28 20.94
C PRO A 66 0.40 -4.84 21.82
N GLY A 67 0.64 -3.53 21.88
CA GLY A 67 1.78 -2.96 22.58
C GLY A 67 3.15 -3.14 21.91
N ALA A 68 3.24 -3.82 20.77
CA ALA A 68 4.51 -4.05 20.07
C ALA A 68 5.01 -2.80 19.34
N VAL A 69 4.12 -1.90 18.94
CA VAL A 69 4.42 -0.64 18.25
C VAL A 69 3.90 0.56 19.01
N THR A 70 4.63 1.67 18.92
CA THR A 70 4.26 2.96 19.53
C THR A 70 3.32 3.75 18.62
N GLY A 71 3.34 3.49 17.29
CA GLY A 71 2.47 4.13 16.32
C GLY A 71 2.51 3.45 14.97
N GLY A 72 1.45 3.63 14.17
CA GLY A 72 1.33 3.16 12.80
C GLY A 72 1.26 4.30 11.80
N VAL A 73 1.97 4.18 10.67
CA VAL A 73 1.86 5.10 9.53
C VAL A 73 1.43 4.31 8.31
N LEU A 74 0.29 4.66 7.76
CA LEU A 74 -0.31 4.01 6.61
C LEU A 74 -0.25 4.96 5.40
N ASN A 75 0.33 4.50 4.31
CA ASN A 75 0.43 5.23 3.05
C ASN A 75 -0.44 4.52 2.02
N SER A 76 -1.59 5.07 1.70
CA SER A 76 -2.60 4.52 0.79
C SER A 76 -2.85 3.02 1.06
N ALA A 77 -3.12 2.67 2.32
CA ALA A 77 -3.27 1.27 2.73
C ALA A 77 -4.52 0.63 2.10
N TRP A 78 -4.36 -0.57 1.56
CA TRP A 78 -5.45 -1.31 0.92
C TRP A 78 -6.30 -2.07 1.96
N LEU A 79 -7.03 -1.33 2.76
CA LEU A 79 -7.81 -1.86 3.89
C LEU A 79 -9.17 -2.43 3.48
N GLU A 80 -9.65 -2.13 2.27
CA GLU A 80 -10.93 -2.58 1.74
C GLU A 80 -10.92 -2.61 0.21
N MET A 81 -11.73 -3.51 -0.38
CA MET A 81 -11.99 -3.55 -1.83
C MET A 81 -13.04 -2.51 -2.22
N GLN A 82 -12.72 -1.67 -3.19
CA GLN A 82 -13.50 -0.51 -3.60
C GLN A 82 -14.94 -0.82 -4.03
N THR A 83 -15.14 -1.90 -4.77
CA THR A 83 -16.46 -2.28 -5.29
C THR A 83 -16.99 -3.58 -4.69
N MET A 84 -16.17 -4.30 -3.94
CA MET A 84 -16.47 -5.67 -3.53
C MET A 84 -16.98 -5.79 -2.10
N ALA A 85 -16.96 -4.74 -1.28
CA ALA A 85 -17.57 -4.80 0.06
C ALA A 85 -19.05 -5.19 -0.04
N ALA A 86 -19.81 -4.56 -0.94
CA ALA A 86 -21.20 -4.89 -1.21
C ALA A 86 -21.39 -6.25 -1.93
N MET A 87 -20.38 -6.74 -2.65
CA MET A 87 -20.41 -8.01 -3.39
C MET A 87 -19.71 -9.15 -2.66
N ARG A 88 -19.06 -8.89 -1.54
CA ARG A 88 -18.25 -9.86 -0.79
C ARG A 88 -19.05 -11.14 -0.50
N SER A 89 -20.28 -11.01 -0.04
CA SER A 89 -21.16 -12.15 0.30
C SER A 89 -21.46 -13.08 -0.89
N THR A 90 -21.40 -12.58 -2.12
CA THR A 90 -21.66 -13.35 -3.34
C THR A 90 -20.39 -13.83 -4.02
N VAL A 91 -19.35 -12.99 -4.07
CA VAL A 91 -18.11 -13.27 -4.80
C VAL A 91 -17.18 -14.18 -3.98
N GLN A 92 -17.04 -13.94 -2.69
CA GLN A 92 -16.11 -14.69 -1.85
C GLN A 92 -16.38 -16.19 -1.80
N PRO A 93 -17.63 -16.70 -1.67
CA PRO A 93 -17.89 -18.15 -1.70
C PRO A 93 -17.55 -18.80 -3.05
N VAL A 94 -17.71 -18.06 -4.15
CA VAL A 94 -17.36 -18.55 -5.49
C VAL A 94 -15.86 -18.61 -5.65
N LEU A 95 -15.18 -17.53 -5.27
CA LEU A 95 -13.72 -17.44 -5.29
C LEU A 95 -13.08 -18.52 -4.42
N GLY A 96 -13.60 -18.78 -3.23
CA GLY A 96 -13.14 -19.82 -2.33
C GLY A 96 -13.25 -21.23 -2.94
N ARG A 97 -14.32 -21.52 -3.68
CA ARG A 97 -14.45 -22.80 -4.41
C ARG A 97 -13.43 -22.93 -5.55
N ILE A 98 -13.13 -21.83 -6.24
CA ILE A 98 -12.10 -21.81 -7.28
C ILE A 98 -10.72 -21.99 -6.64
N ALA A 99 -10.41 -21.25 -5.59
CA ALA A 99 -9.16 -21.31 -4.86
C ALA A 99 -8.87 -22.72 -4.31
N ALA A 100 -9.89 -23.39 -3.76
CA ALA A 100 -9.78 -24.75 -3.26
C ALA A 100 -9.44 -25.79 -4.35
N ARG A 101 -9.84 -25.54 -5.62
CA ARG A 101 -9.56 -26.45 -6.74
C ARG A 101 -8.30 -26.08 -7.51
N ASN A 102 -8.05 -24.81 -7.67
CA ASN A 102 -6.91 -24.26 -8.40
C ASN A 102 -6.43 -22.97 -7.72
N PRO A 103 -5.61 -23.06 -6.68
CA PRO A 103 -5.16 -21.91 -5.90
C PRO A 103 -4.39 -20.88 -6.74
N LEU A 104 -3.71 -21.33 -7.80
CA LEU A 104 -2.93 -20.49 -8.72
C LEU A 104 -3.73 -20.05 -9.96
N TRP A 105 -5.04 -20.23 -9.97
CA TRP A 105 -5.85 -19.66 -11.05
C TRP A 105 -5.75 -18.13 -11.03
N ALA A 106 -5.28 -17.57 -12.14
CA ALA A 106 -5.17 -16.12 -12.28
C ALA A 106 -6.58 -15.53 -12.49
N VAL A 107 -7.02 -14.74 -11.53
CA VAL A 107 -8.30 -14.05 -11.59
C VAL A 107 -8.22 -12.97 -12.69
N PRO A 108 -9.17 -12.95 -13.65
CA PRO A 108 -9.24 -11.88 -14.64
C PRO A 108 -9.56 -10.54 -13.91
N THR A 109 -8.56 -9.69 -13.76
CA THR A 109 -8.71 -8.38 -13.07
C THR A 109 -9.13 -7.26 -14.00
N GLY A 110 -9.67 -7.57 -15.17
CA GLY A 110 -10.22 -6.60 -16.09
C GLY A 110 -9.21 -5.65 -16.77
N GLY A 111 -7.91 -5.95 -16.66
CA GLY A 111 -6.86 -5.11 -17.23
C GLY A 111 -6.85 -3.72 -16.58
N GLY A 112 -6.42 -3.60 -15.34
CA GLY A 112 -6.18 -2.29 -14.71
C GLY A 112 -5.25 -1.45 -15.60
N SER A 113 -5.45 -0.15 -15.63
CA SER A 113 -4.55 0.73 -16.36
C SER A 113 -3.13 0.61 -15.79
N ASP A 114 -2.12 0.64 -16.65
CA ASP A 114 -0.71 0.72 -16.24
C ASP A 114 -0.31 2.13 -15.75
N PHE A 115 -1.29 3.00 -15.55
CA PHE A 115 -1.08 4.43 -15.27
C PHE A 115 -0.23 4.68 -14.04
N TYR A 116 -0.37 3.86 -13.00
CA TYR A 116 0.49 3.99 -11.83
C TYR A 116 1.96 3.75 -12.17
N SER A 117 2.29 2.58 -12.72
CA SER A 117 3.66 2.22 -13.06
C SER A 117 4.23 3.14 -14.15
N ARG A 118 3.41 3.49 -15.13
CA ARG A 118 3.76 4.44 -16.19
C ARG A 118 4.09 5.82 -15.61
N SER A 119 3.28 6.33 -14.69
CA SER A 119 3.55 7.63 -14.03
C SER A 119 4.85 7.65 -13.26
N LEU A 120 5.27 6.50 -12.72
CA LEU A 120 6.54 6.38 -12.04
C LEU A 120 7.71 6.32 -13.03
N LEU A 121 7.65 5.42 -14.02
CA LEU A 121 8.77 5.15 -14.92
C LEU A 121 9.03 6.30 -15.90
N GLU A 122 7.97 6.90 -16.44
CA GLU A 122 8.09 8.00 -17.39
C GLU A 122 8.29 9.37 -16.70
N GLY A 123 7.77 9.52 -15.48
CA GLY A 123 7.70 10.82 -14.83
C GLY A 123 6.94 11.86 -15.67
N TRP A 124 7.06 13.12 -15.32
CA TRP A 124 6.52 14.21 -16.13
C TRP A 124 7.26 14.34 -17.47
N ALA A 125 8.59 14.12 -17.49
CA ALA A 125 9.42 14.28 -18.67
C ALA A 125 9.05 13.32 -19.81
N GLY A 126 8.69 12.08 -19.49
CA GLY A 126 8.27 11.07 -20.48
C GLY A 126 6.76 11.04 -20.76
N SER A 127 5.97 11.78 -20.00
CA SER A 127 4.51 11.68 -20.02
C SER A 127 3.84 12.19 -21.30
N GLY A 128 4.53 13.06 -22.06
CA GLY A 128 3.94 13.79 -23.19
C GLY A 128 3.18 15.06 -22.80
N PHE A 129 3.09 15.40 -21.50
CA PHE A 129 2.42 16.60 -21.00
C PHE A 129 3.40 17.73 -20.71
N PRO A 130 2.94 19.00 -20.76
CA PRO A 130 3.76 20.14 -20.32
C PRO A 130 4.13 20.00 -18.83
N LEU A 131 5.40 20.28 -18.51
CA LEU A 131 5.85 20.33 -17.13
C LEU A 131 5.12 21.45 -16.37
N PRO A 132 4.41 21.17 -15.27
CA PRO A 132 3.76 22.20 -14.45
C PRO A 132 4.76 23.25 -13.96
N SER A 133 4.35 24.52 -13.91
CA SER A 133 5.24 25.63 -13.51
C SER A 133 5.84 25.46 -12.10
N ARG A 134 5.09 24.83 -11.18
CA ARG A 134 5.55 24.48 -9.81
C ARG A 134 6.70 23.48 -9.77
N LEU A 135 6.94 22.75 -10.86
CA LEU A 135 8.01 21.75 -10.97
C LEU A 135 9.24 22.24 -11.71
N ARG A 136 9.24 23.51 -12.14
CA ARG A 136 10.44 24.12 -12.73
C ARG A 136 11.56 24.18 -11.69
N GLY A 137 12.76 23.75 -12.07
CA GLY A 137 13.91 23.59 -11.19
C GLY A 137 14.00 22.21 -10.51
N TYR A 138 13.03 21.32 -10.77
CA TYR A 138 13.05 19.94 -10.30
C TYR A 138 13.25 18.93 -11.44
N GLU A 139 13.75 19.33 -12.60
CA GLU A 139 13.87 18.50 -13.81
C GLU A 139 14.69 17.23 -13.56
N GLY A 140 15.66 17.25 -12.63
CA GLY A 140 16.45 16.09 -12.22
C GLY A 140 15.83 15.26 -11.08
N ASP A 141 14.68 15.66 -10.55
CA ASP A 141 14.00 14.89 -9.51
C ASP A 141 13.36 13.63 -10.13
N PRO A 142 13.45 12.46 -9.47
CA PRO A 142 12.87 11.21 -10.00
C PRO A 142 11.37 11.27 -10.30
N ALA A 143 10.59 12.07 -9.58
CA ALA A 143 9.16 12.23 -9.88
C ALA A 143 8.92 12.97 -11.20
N VAL A 144 9.90 13.78 -11.64
CA VAL A 144 9.88 14.52 -12.91
C VAL A 144 10.60 13.74 -14.01
N ALA A 145 11.81 13.25 -13.76
CA ALA A 145 12.65 12.55 -14.72
C ALA A 145 12.23 11.09 -14.99
N GLY A 146 11.49 10.51 -14.07
CA GLY A 146 11.18 9.08 -14.01
C GLY A 146 11.97 8.37 -12.90
N TRP A 147 11.28 7.54 -12.13
CA TRP A 147 11.89 6.71 -11.10
C TRP A 147 12.60 5.51 -11.72
N THR A 148 13.80 5.23 -11.26
CA THR A 148 14.52 3.99 -11.60
C THR A 148 14.40 3.01 -10.44
N TYR A 149 13.89 1.82 -10.71
CA TYR A 149 13.78 0.73 -9.73
C TYR A 149 13.93 -0.64 -10.41
N ALA A 150 14.15 -1.68 -9.61
CA ALA A 150 14.30 -3.05 -10.09
C ALA A 150 12.94 -3.59 -10.58
N THR A 151 12.71 -3.56 -11.89
CA THR A 151 11.45 -3.99 -12.50
C THR A 151 11.21 -5.50 -12.38
N GLU A 152 12.25 -6.29 -12.15
CA GLU A 152 12.16 -7.72 -11.82
C GLU A 152 11.56 -7.97 -10.43
N TRP A 153 11.63 -7.00 -9.51
CA TRP A 153 11.05 -7.06 -8.17
C TRP A 153 9.69 -6.36 -8.07
N LYS A 154 9.48 -5.34 -8.87
CA LYS A 154 8.22 -4.62 -8.99
C LYS A 154 7.87 -4.47 -10.47
N ARG A 155 7.10 -5.41 -10.98
CA ARG A 155 6.75 -5.44 -12.40
C ARG A 155 5.81 -4.29 -12.76
N PRO A 156 6.05 -3.60 -13.90
CA PRO A 156 5.16 -2.53 -14.39
C PRO A 156 3.74 -3.01 -14.69
N ASP A 157 3.60 -4.24 -15.19
CA ASP A 157 2.34 -4.92 -15.51
C ASP A 157 1.69 -5.62 -14.31
N SER A 158 2.22 -5.39 -13.10
CA SER A 158 1.80 -6.05 -11.86
C SER A 158 2.00 -7.58 -11.86
N TYR A 159 1.59 -8.23 -10.78
CA TYR A 159 1.57 -9.67 -10.66
C TYR A 159 0.16 -10.19 -10.87
N PRO A 160 -0.02 -11.44 -11.37
CA PRO A 160 -1.33 -12.04 -11.43
C PRO A 160 -1.97 -12.10 -10.04
N ALA A 161 -3.21 -11.68 -9.94
CA ALA A 161 -4.02 -11.88 -8.75
C ALA A 161 -4.51 -13.33 -8.74
N TYR A 162 -3.85 -14.20 -7.97
CA TYR A 162 -4.26 -15.59 -7.86
C TYR A 162 -5.48 -15.77 -6.96
N ALA A 163 -6.35 -16.73 -7.26
CA ALA A 163 -7.60 -16.95 -6.55
C ALA A 163 -7.40 -17.11 -5.04
N GLN A 164 -6.44 -17.94 -4.63
CA GLN A 164 -6.17 -18.15 -3.20
C GLN A 164 -5.58 -16.90 -2.54
N TRP A 165 -4.72 -16.15 -3.25
CA TRP A 165 -4.19 -14.90 -2.72
C TRP A 165 -5.29 -13.84 -2.56
N LEU A 166 -6.17 -13.70 -3.54
CA LEU A 166 -7.28 -12.75 -3.46
C LEU A 166 -8.27 -13.13 -2.35
N GLU A 167 -8.53 -14.42 -2.14
CA GLU A 167 -9.33 -14.92 -1.01
C GLU A 167 -8.68 -14.51 0.33
N ALA A 168 -7.36 -14.69 0.46
CA ALA A 168 -6.62 -14.28 1.66
C ALA A 168 -6.70 -12.76 1.89
N ILE A 169 -6.63 -11.94 0.83
CA ILE A 169 -6.82 -10.48 0.92
C ILE A 169 -8.25 -10.15 1.40
N LEU A 170 -9.28 -10.77 0.81
CA LEU A 170 -10.68 -10.51 1.21
C LEU A 170 -10.94 -10.90 2.67
N ALA A 171 -10.40 -12.03 3.11
CA ALA A 171 -10.49 -12.46 4.50
C ALA A 171 -9.77 -11.50 5.45
N ALA A 172 -8.60 -11.00 5.06
CA ALA A 172 -7.83 -10.02 5.80
C ALA A 172 -8.57 -8.68 5.93
N GLN A 173 -9.17 -8.20 4.85
CA GLN A 173 -9.99 -6.97 4.85
C GLN A 173 -11.26 -7.12 5.68
N GLU A 174 -11.91 -8.29 5.63
CA GLU A 174 -13.04 -8.61 6.50
C GLU A 174 -12.63 -8.60 7.98
N GLN A 175 -11.42 -9.10 8.30
CA GLN A 175 -10.89 -9.03 9.66
C GLN A 175 -10.67 -7.57 10.08
N VAL A 176 -10.15 -6.70 9.20
CA VAL A 176 -10.01 -5.26 9.48
C VAL A 176 -11.36 -4.64 9.78
N GLU A 177 -12.37 -4.91 8.94
CA GLU A 177 -13.70 -4.35 9.10
C GLU A 177 -14.37 -4.74 10.44
N LYS A 178 -14.25 -6.00 10.82
CA LYS A 178 -15.05 -6.56 11.94
C LYS A 178 -14.33 -6.55 13.28
N HIS A 179 -13.01 -6.58 13.30
CA HIS A 179 -12.28 -6.94 14.51
C HIS A 179 -11.12 -6.01 14.85
N VAL A 180 -10.53 -5.34 13.85
CA VAL A 180 -9.33 -4.56 14.12
C VAL A 180 -9.65 -3.30 14.89
N HIS A 181 -8.99 -3.16 16.05
CA HIS A 181 -8.98 -1.98 16.87
C HIS A 181 -7.57 -1.84 17.46
N LEU A 182 -6.79 -0.91 16.92
CA LEU A 182 -5.40 -0.71 17.30
C LEU A 182 -5.32 0.08 18.61
N ASP A 183 -4.40 -0.31 19.46
CA ASP A 183 -4.12 0.33 20.76
C ASP A 183 -3.10 1.47 20.66
N CYS A 184 -2.52 1.70 19.48
CA CYS A 184 -1.56 2.76 19.22
C CYS A 184 -2.14 3.84 18.29
N PRO A 185 -1.57 5.08 18.33
CA PRO A 185 -1.91 6.13 17.37
C PRO A 185 -1.63 5.70 15.93
N VAL A 186 -2.52 6.11 15.01
CA VAL A 186 -2.39 5.81 13.57
C VAL A 186 -2.40 7.11 12.76
N LEU A 187 -1.43 7.29 11.87
CA LEU A 187 -1.45 8.27 10.80
C LEU A 187 -1.80 7.57 9.49
N SER A 188 -3.01 7.77 8.96
CA SER A 188 -3.39 7.32 7.65
C SER A 188 -3.26 8.45 6.63
N MET A 189 -2.47 8.23 5.60
CA MET A 189 -2.20 9.18 4.52
C MET A 189 -2.65 8.60 3.19
N CYS A 190 -3.33 9.39 2.36
CA CYS A 190 -3.74 8.99 1.02
C CYS A 190 -3.81 10.19 0.06
N SER A 191 -4.11 9.93 -1.20
CA SER A 191 -4.36 10.99 -2.17
C SER A 191 -5.61 11.82 -1.81
N THR A 192 -5.72 13.03 -2.37
CA THR A 192 -6.94 13.84 -2.28
C THR A 192 -8.05 13.36 -3.19
N SER A 193 -7.72 12.61 -4.23
CA SER A 193 -8.67 12.16 -5.24
C SER A 193 -8.31 10.79 -5.81
N THR A 194 -9.34 10.06 -6.22
CA THR A 194 -9.22 8.83 -7.02
C THR A 194 -9.25 9.20 -8.49
N PHE A 195 -8.36 8.62 -9.29
CA PHE A 195 -8.42 8.73 -10.73
C PHE A 195 -9.34 7.66 -11.30
N THR A 196 -10.45 8.09 -11.90
CA THR A 196 -11.48 7.19 -12.47
C THR A 196 -11.50 7.22 -14.00
N GLY A 197 -10.58 7.96 -14.63
CA GLY A 197 -10.47 8.04 -16.08
C GLY A 197 -9.89 6.76 -16.70
N ASP A 198 -10.22 6.55 -17.97
CA ASP A 198 -9.70 5.46 -18.82
C ASP A 198 -8.60 5.93 -19.79
N THR A 199 -8.28 7.23 -19.75
CA THR A 199 -7.34 7.86 -20.67
C THR A 199 -6.17 8.47 -19.90
N TRP A 200 -4.96 8.28 -20.42
CA TRP A 200 -3.74 8.88 -19.86
C TRP A 200 -3.84 10.41 -19.85
N SER A 201 -3.75 11.00 -18.68
CA SER A 201 -3.91 12.44 -18.48
C SER A 201 -3.03 12.98 -17.35
N PRO A 202 -2.83 14.30 -17.25
CA PRO A 202 -2.01 14.90 -16.18
C PRO A 202 -2.51 14.63 -14.76
N GLU A 203 -3.79 14.34 -14.59
CA GLU A 203 -4.40 14.06 -13.28
C GLU A 203 -3.83 12.80 -12.61
N VAL A 204 -3.26 11.87 -13.38
CA VAL A 204 -2.63 10.65 -12.83
C VAL A 204 -1.47 10.95 -11.88
N PHE A 205 -0.83 12.12 -12.03
CA PHE A 205 0.30 12.52 -11.19
C PHE A 205 -0.14 13.10 -9.84
N GLY A 206 -1.40 13.48 -9.70
CA GLY A 206 -1.97 14.07 -8.48
C GLY A 206 -3.09 13.28 -7.84
N SER A 207 -3.36 12.06 -8.33
CA SER A 207 -4.48 11.21 -7.90
C SER A 207 -4.03 9.79 -7.60
N ASP A 208 -4.79 9.06 -6.79
CA ASP A 208 -4.63 7.62 -6.66
C ASP A 208 -5.25 6.91 -7.87
N THR A 209 -4.45 6.23 -8.67
CA THR A 209 -4.88 5.46 -9.85
C THR A 209 -5.11 3.99 -9.55
N VAL A 210 -4.98 3.58 -8.28
CA VAL A 210 -5.04 2.19 -7.84
C VAL A 210 -6.22 1.96 -6.90
N LEU A 211 -6.39 2.83 -5.89
CA LEU A 211 -7.39 2.68 -4.84
C LEU A 211 -8.38 3.84 -4.80
N ASP A 212 -9.56 3.57 -4.29
CA ASP A 212 -10.55 4.59 -3.94
C ASP A 212 -10.15 5.25 -2.61
N VAL A 213 -9.85 6.55 -2.66
CA VAL A 213 -9.35 7.29 -1.51
C VAL A 213 -10.41 7.50 -0.43
N ASP A 214 -11.69 7.55 -0.80
CA ASP A 214 -12.77 7.72 0.17
C ASP A 214 -12.99 6.42 0.95
N VAL A 215 -12.84 5.26 0.31
CA VAL A 215 -12.83 3.95 0.97
C VAL A 215 -11.63 3.82 1.92
N ILE A 216 -10.44 4.31 1.53
CA ILE A 216 -9.28 4.34 2.42
C ILE A 216 -9.59 5.17 3.68
N VAL A 217 -10.16 6.37 3.52
CA VAL A 217 -10.50 7.28 4.63
C VAL A 217 -11.54 6.65 5.54
N GLU A 218 -12.63 6.14 4.98
CA GLU A 218 -13.71 5.51 5.73
C GLU A 218 -13.19 4.34 6.58
N ARG A 219 -12.43 3.44 5.98
CA ARG A 219 -11.91 2.27 6.68
C ARG A 219 -10.82 2.64 7.69
N SER A 220 -9.96 3.58 7.36
CA SER A 220 -8.93 4.05 8.29
C SER A 220 -9.52 4.66 9.57
N ALA A 221 -10.62 5.40 9.45
CA ALA A 221 -11.26 6.06 10.58
C ALA A 221 -11.77 5.09 11.67
N THR A 222 -11.93 3.81 11.35
CA THR A 222 -12.40 2.78 12.28
C THR A 222 -11.27 1.98 12.97
N LEU A 223 -9.99 2.23 12.62
CA LEU A 223 -8.86 1.42 13.07
C LEU A 223 -8.53 1.55 14.56
N GLY A 224 -9.01 2.58 15.25
CA GLY A 224 -8.72 2.77 16.68
C GLY A 224 -9.21 4.12 17.21
N PRO A 225 -8.98 4.42 18.48
CA PRO A 225 -9.47 5.64 19.12
C PRO A 225 -8.71 6.90 18.72
N LEU A 226 -7.52 6.75 18.16
CA LEU A 226 -6.64 7.87 17.80
C LEU A 226 -6.11 7.69 16.39
N VAL A 227 -6.90 8.12 15.42
CA VAL A 227 -6.55 8.08 13.99
C VAL A 227 -6.49 9.50 13.44
N THR A 228 -5.35 9.85 12.87
CA THR A 228 -5.15 11.07 12.09
C THR A 228 -5.22 10.73 10.62
N ILE A 229 -6.08 11.41 9.88
CA ILE A 229 -6.18 11.27 8.42
C ILE A 229 -5.59 12.51 7.76
N ALA A 230 -4.66 12.31 6.82
CA ALA A 230 -4.05 13.36 6.04
C ALA A 230 -4.10 13.04 4.54
N ARG A 231 -4.61 13.99 3.73
CA ARG A 231 -4.77 13.82 2.28
C ARG A 231 -3.84 14.78 1.54
N PHE A 232 -3.24 14.30 0.44
CA PHE A 232 -2.26 15.04 -0.37
C PHE A 232 -2.57 14.88 -1.85
N PRO A 233 -2.37 15.91 -2.71
CA PRO A 233 -2.58 15.78 -4.15
C PRO A 233 -1.42 15.02 -4.80
N GLY A 234 -1.35 13.71 -4.55
CA GLY A 234 -0.24 12.86 -4.94
C GLY A 234 -0.67 11.52 -5.55
N ARG A 235 0.30 10.78 -6.04
CA ARG A 235 0.14 9.42 -6.59
C ARG A 235 -0.28 8.44 -5.50
N HIS A 236 -0.59 7.21 -5.89
CA HIS A 236 -0.90 6.11 -4.97
C HIS A 236 0.17 5.94 -3.88
N ASP A 237 1.46 5.95 -4.22
CA ASP A 237 2.54 6.08 -3.24
C ASP A 237 2.91 7.56 -3.08
N LEU A 238 2.53 8.15 -1.95
CA LEU A 238 2.77 9.55 -1.66
C LEU A 238 4.27 9.89 -1.56
N PHE A 239 5.11 8.93 -1.18
CA PHE A 239 6.56 9.12 -1.12
C PHE A 239 7.23 9.10 -2.50
N LEU A 240 6.51 8.69 -3.55
CA LEU A 240 6.95 8.73 -4.94
C LEU A 240 6.29 9.86 -5.75
N SER A 241 5.51 10.71 -5.09
CA SER A 241 4.83 11.86 -5.69
C SER A 241 5.78 13.02 -6.01
N ASP A 242 5.25 14.10 -6.54
CA ASP A 242 6.01 15.29 -6.89
C ASP A 242 6.75 15.89 -5.68
N PRO A 243 7.87 16.63 -5.87
CA PRO A 243 8.75 17.07 -4.78
C PRO A 243 8.06 17.89 -3.69
N ASP A 244 7.15 18.78 -4.07
CA ASP A 244 6.38 19.63 -3.16
C ASP A 244 5.39 18.80 -2.33
N VAL A 245 4.74 17.82 -2.93
CA VAL A 245 3.86 16.87 -2.25
C VAL A 245 4.67 16.04 -1.23
N ARG A 246 5.79 15.47 -1.64
CA ARG A 246 6.66 14.69 -0.74
C ARG A 246 7.20 15.51 0.42
N ALA A 247 7.52 16.79 0.19
CA ALA A 247 7.96 17.70 1.25
C ALA A 247 6.84 17.90 2.29
N ASN A 248 5.59 18.08 1.83
CA ASN A 248 4.44 18.23 2.71
C ASN A 248 4.12 16.92 3.46
N VAL A 249 4.14 15.78 2.78
CA VAL A 249 3.97 14.44 3.40
C VAL A 249 4.98 14.25 4.55
N ARG A 250 6.26 14.50 4.29
CA ARG A 250 7.32 14.40 5.32
C ARG A 250 7.10 15.37 6.47
N SER A 251 6.69 16.60 6.18
CA SER A 251 6.41 17.62 7.21
C SER A 251 5.25 17.20 8.12
N VAL A 252 4.16 16.71 7.55
CA VAL A 252 3.00 16.22 8.32
C VAL A 252 3.37 15.01 9.16
N MET A 253 4.05 14.03 8.56
CA MET A 253 4.51 12.83 9.26
C MET A 253 5.47 13.17 10.41
N SER A 254 6.43 14.06 10.20
CA SER A 254 7.37 14.48 11.23
C SER A 254 6.67 15.15 12.43
N ARG A 255 5.72 16.05 12.18
CA ARG A 255 4.92 16.69 13.24
C ARG A 255 4.08 15.67 13.99
N TRP A 256 3.48 14.74 13.28
CA TRP A 256 2.67 13.68 13.88
C TRP A 256 3.53 12.77 14.76
N LEU A 257 4.69 12.33 14.27
CA LEU A 257 5.66 11.54 15.06
C LEU A 257 6.07 12.28 16.33
N SER A 258 6.40 13.57 16.25
CA SER A 258 6.78 14.37 17.43
C SER A 258 5.66 14.57 18.44
N ALA A 259 4.39 14.42 18.04
CA ALA A 259 3.24 14.61 18.91
C ALA A 259 2.77 13.30 19.57
N PHE A 260 2.99 12.16 18.95
CA PHE A 260 2.38 10.89 19.35
C PHE A 260 3.37 9.76 19.63
N VAL A 261 4.62 9.92 19.21
CA VAL A 261 5.71 8.95 19.37
C VAL A 261 6.90 9.58 20.12
#